data_fac9e924534420f4fe117a480eac13c0
#
_entry.id   fac9e924534420f4fe117a480eac13c0
#
_cell.length_a   1.000
_cell.length_b   1.000
_cell.length_c   1.000
_cell.angle_alpha   90.00
_cell.angle_beta   90.00
_cell.angle_gamma   90.00
#
_symmetry.space_group_name_H-M   'P 1'
#
loop_
_entity.id
_entity.type
_entity.pdbx_description
1 polymer ?
#
loop_
_entity_poly.entity_id
_entity_poly.type
_entity_poly.pdbx_seq_one_letter_code
_entity_poly.pdbx_strand_id
1 'polypeptide(L)'
;GMEVSLMTNQLFINNEFVESKSNETMDVINPATGETIDTITFATEEEVNDAIEKSKHAQLEWEKVPAPTRAEHVKLLIPLLEQHKDDIAHLYVKEQGKTIVQAKGEIDKSIEFIDYMASLSMSNKGEVLQNSIVNETIQLTKKPIGVTAGIVPWNAPILVLMRKVIPAIVTGCSVVIKPSEETTLLTLKIAELFRDSTIPAGLIQIVPGTGETVGTQLATHKDIQLVSLTGSMGAGKACLLYTSDAADDTPCVD
;
A
#
# COMPACT_ATOMS: atom_id res chain seq x y z
N GLY A 1 10.68 -28.66 4.79
CA GLY A 1 10.85 -27.44 5.54
C GLY A 1 11.17 -26.32 4.59
N MET A 2 10.17 -25.48 4.29
CA MET A 2 10.42 -24.23 3.54
C MET A 2 11.08 -23.27 4.50
N GLU A 3 12.33 -22.88 4.20
CA GLU A 3 12.95 -21.75 4.85
C GLU A 3 12.07 -20.52 4.60
N VAL A 4 11.50 -19.98 5.68
CA VAL A 4 10.95 -18.64 5.63
C VAL A 4 12.16 -17.75 5.33
N SER A 5 12.23 -17.22 4.12
CA SER A 5 13.24 -16.24 3.77
C SER A 5 13.19 -15.15 4.83
N LEU A 6 14.30 -14.96 5.54
CA LEU A 6 14.40 -13.98 6.61
C LEU A 6 14.11 -12.59 6.04
N MET A 7 12.94 -12.05 6.33
CA MET A 7 12.55 -10.67 6.00
C MET A 7 13.09 -9.66 7.02
N THR A 8 13.97 -10.13 7.91
CA THR A 8 14.61 -9.35 8.98
C THR A 8 15.26 -8.09 8.42
N ASN A 9 14.98 -6.95 9.00
CA ASN A 9 15.55 -5.65 8.64
C ASN A 9 15.19 -5.16 7.24
N GLN A 10 14.14 -5.68 6.61
CA GLN A 10 13.80 -5.35 5.24
C GLN A 10 12.75 -4.24 5.16
N LEU A 11 12.99 -3.32 4.24
CA LEU A 11 11.99 -2.42 3.67
C LEU A 11 11.73 -2.87 2.23
N PHE A 12 10.61 -2.48 1.66
CA PHE A 12 10.32 -2.73 0.25
C PHE A 12 10.30 -1.41 -0.51
N ILE A 13 11.37 -1.14 -1.26
CA ILE A 13 11.56 0.11 -1.99
C ILE A 13 12.05 -0.22 -3.39
N ASN A 14 11.37 0.32 -4.38
CA ASN A 14 11.74 0.19 -5.80
C ASN A 14 11.78 -1.26 -6.28
N ASN A 15 10.80 -2.07 -5.85
CA ASN A 15 10.68 -3.51 -6.08
C ASN A 15 11.84 -4.35 -5.53
N GLU A 16 12.56 -3.83 -4.57
CA GLU A 16 13.65 -4.52 -3.90
C GLU A 16 13.45 -4.54 -2.38
N PHE A 17 13.84 -5.64 -1.75
CA PHE A 17 13.94 -5.71 -0.31
C PHE A 17 15.30 -5.14 0.11
N VAL A 18 15.27 -4.03 0.84
CA VAL A 18 16.49 -3.32 1.25
C VAL A 18 16.61 -3.32 2.77
N GLU A 19 17.84 -3.49 3.27
CA GLU A 19 18.09 -3.42 4.70
C GLU A 19 17.94 -1.99 5.22
N SER A 20 17.24 -1.86 6.35
CA SER A 20 17.21 -0.60 7.07
C SER A 20 18.49 -0.38 7.85
N LYS A 21 18.93 0.87 7.91
CA LYS A 21 20.07 1.31 8.74
C LYS A 21 19.65 1.65 10.17
N SER A 22 18.38 1.49 10.51
CA SER A 22 17.86 1.77 11.84
C SER A 22 18.31 0.73 12.86
N ASN A 23 18.47 1.18 14.10
CA ASN A 23 18.67 0.31 15.26
C ASN A 23 17.34 0.00 16.00
N GLU A 24 16.22 0.57 15.54
CA GLU A 24 14.90 0.34 16.13
C GLU A 24 14.29 -0.92 15.53
N THR A 25 14.18 -1.94 16.36
CA THR A 25 13.66 -3.26 15.97
C THR A 25 12.50 -3.68 16.86
N MET A 26 11.70 -4.60 16.37
CA MET A 26 10.63 -5.25 17.13
C MET A 26 10.60 -6.72 16.78
N ASP A 27 10.55 -7.58 17.81
CA ASP A 27 10.35 -9.00 17.64
C ASP A 27 8.89 -9.30 17.28
N VAL A 28 8.69 -10.15 16.29
CA VAL A 28 7.38 -10.66 15.92
C VAL A 28 7.15 -11.99 16.61
N ILE A 29 6.14 -12.04 17.46
CA ILE A 29 5.85 -13.18 18.31
C ILE A 29 4.65 -13.95 17.76
N ASN A 30 4.76 -15.29 17.68
CA ASN A 30 3.63 -16.15 17.41
C ASN A 30 2.68 -16.13 18.63
N PRO A 31 1.46 -15.63 18.52
CA PRO A 31 0.56 -15.50 19.66
C PRO A 31 0.10 -16.84 20.24
N ALA A 32 0.17 -17.92 19.48
CA ALA A 32 -0.22 -19.26 19.95
C ALA A 32 0.88 -19.97 20.74
N THR A 33 2.16 -19.74 20.39
CA THR A 33 3.30 -20.46 20.99
C THR A 33 4.18 -19.58 21.86
N GLY A 34 4.12 -18.26 21.71
CA GLY A 34 5.02 -17.30 22.37
C GLY A 34 6.44 -17.27 21.79
N GLU A 35 6.71 -18.01 20.71
CA GLU A 35 8.00 -18.05 20.07
C GLU A 35 8.19 -16.85 19.13
N THR A 36 9.42 -16.35 19.05
CA THR A 36 9.79 -15.32 18.08
C THR A 36 9.84 -15.90 16.68
N ILE A 37 9.06 -15.37 15.76
CA ILE A 37 9.05 -15.78 14.35
C ILE A 37 10.20 -15.12 13.61
N ASP A 38 10.35 -13.79 13.78
CA ASP A 38 11.33 -12.96 13.11
C ASP A 38 11.43 -11.60 13.83
N THR A 39 12.33 -10.77 13.38
CA THR A 39 12.50 -9.39 13.85
C THR A 39 12.29 -8.43 12.69
N ILE A 40 11.53 -7.37 12.90
CA ILE A 40 11.37 -6.29 11.94
C ILE A 40 12.17 -5.07 12.37
N THR A 41 12.61 -4.28 11.40
CA THR A 41 13.31 -3.01 11.65
C THR A 41 12.48 -1.86 11.12
N PHE A 42 12.34 -0.81 11.92
CA PHE A 42 11.58 0.38 11.54
C PHE A 42 12.42 1.26 10.62
N ALA A 43 11.78 1.83 9.61
CA ALA A 43 12.44 2.72 8.65
C ALA A 43 12.93 4.00 9.33
N THR A 44 14.08 4.50 8.89
CA THR A 44 14.56 5.82 9.27
C THR A 44 13.81 6.91 8.50
N GLU A 45 13.88 8.15 8.99
CA GLU A 45 13.30 9.31 8.30
C GLU A 45 13.85 9.46 6.88
N GLU A 46 15.16 9.26 6.71
CA GLU A 46 15.82 9.34 5.39
C GLU A 46 15.33 8.24 4.45
N GLU A 47 15.14 7.03 4.94
CA GLU A 47 14.63 5.91 4.16
C GLU A 47 13.18 6.13 3.71
N VAL A 48 12.34 6.72 4.55
CA VAL A 48 10.97 7.11 4.18
C VAL A 48 10.99 8.20 3.12
N ASN A 49 11.82 9.22 3.25
CA ASN A 49 11.98 10.27 2.25
C ASN A 49 12.47 9.71 0.91
N ASP A 50 13.41 8.78 0.92
CA ASP A 50 13.91 8.10 -0.27
C ASP A 50 12.80 7.30 -0.96
N ALA A 51 12.00 6.56 -0.18
CA ALA A 51 10.86 5.82 -0.70
C ALA A 51 9.83 6.74 -1.39
N ILE A 52 9.52 7.88 -0.79
CA ILE A 52 8.59 8.87 -1.35
C ILE A 52 9.15 9.46 -2.64
N GLU A 53 10.42 9.84 -2.67
CA GLU A 53 11.08 10.40 -3.85
C GLU A 53 11.06 9.41 -5.03
N LYS A 54 11.43 8.16 -4.79
CA LYS A 54 11.37 7.10 -5.81
C LYS A 54 9.95 6.83 -6.29
N SER A 55 8.99 6.87 -5.37
CA SER A 55 7.57 6.72 -5.69
C SER A 55 7.05 7.85 -6.59
N LYS A 56 7.49 9.08 -6.33
CA LYS A 56 7.16 10.25 -7.14
C LYS A 56 7.66 10.12 -8.58
N HIS A 57 8.90 9.67 -8.77
CA HIS A 57 9.46 9.43 -10.11
C HIS A 57 8.68 8.33 -10.84
N ALA A 58 8.40 7.23 -10.18
CA ALA A 58 7.63 6.13 -10.77
C ALA A 58 6.22 6.57 -11.16
N GLN A 59 5.57 7.37 -10.31
CA GLN A 59 4.21 7.86 -10.55
C GLN A 59 4.13 8.76 -11.80
N LEU A 60 5.09 9.63 -12.02
CA LEU A 60 5.11 10.51 -13.19
C LEU A 60 5.14 9.73 -14.50
N GLU A 61 5.83 8.60 -14.55
CA GLU A 61 5.80 7.70 -15.72
C GLU A 61 4.51 6.88 -15.78
N TRP A 62 4.01 6.43 -14.63
CA TRP A 62 2.81 5.61 -14.56
C TRP A 62 1.54 6.34 -15.00
N GLU A 63 1.40 7.61 -14.68
CA GLU A 63 0.23 8.40 -15.10
C GLU A 63 0.07 8.53 -16.61
N LYS A 64 1.15 8.31 -17.37
CA LYS A 64 1.14 8.31 -18.83
C LYS A 64 0.61 6.99 -19.42
N VAL A 65 0.57 5.92 -18.62
CA VAL A 65 0.07 4.63 -19.04
C VAL A 65 -1.46 4.64 -19.09
N PRO A 66 -2.10 4.21 -20.19
CA PRO A 66 -3.56 4.19 -20.28
C PRO A 66 -4.22 3.36 -19.19
N ALA A 67 -5.37 3.80 -18.70
CA ALA A 67 -6.11 3.13 -17.63
C ALA A 67 -6.40 1.63 -17.89
N PRO A 68 -6.80 1.19 -19.09
CA PRO A 68 -6.96 -0.24 -19.36
C PRO A 68 -5.67 -1.05 -19.19
N THR A 69 -4.54 -0.49 -19.60
CA THR A 69 -3.22 -1.13 -19.44
C THR A 69 -2.82 -1.22 -17.98
N ARG A 70 -3.08 -0.18 -17.19
CA ARG A 70 -2.85 -0.23 -15.74
C ARG A 70 -3.68 -1.33 -15.07
N ALA A 71 -4.95 -1.47 -15.49
CA ALA A 71 -5.83 -2.53 -14.99
C ALA A 71 -5.31 -3.93 -15.32
N GLU A 72 -4.74 -4.14 -16.50
CA GLU A 72 -4.13 -5.43 -16.88
C GLU A 72 -2.97 -5.80 -15.96
N HIS A 73 -2.10 -4.86 -15.63
CA HIS A 73 -1.00 -5.09 -14.68
C HIS A 73 -1.51 -5.53 -13.31
N VAL A 74 -2.56 -4.87 -12.83
CA VAL A 74 -3.16 -5.18 -11.52
C VAL A 74 -3.81 -6.56 -11.51
N LYS A 75 -4.49 -6.95 -12.59
CA LYS A 75 -5.10 -8.29 -12.72
C LYS A 75 -4.09 -9.42 -12.60
N LEU A 76 -2.85 -9.21 -12.99
CA LEU A 76 -1.79 -10.22 -12.89
C LEU A 76 -1.42 -10.55 -11.44
N LEU A 77 -1.82 -9.75 -10.46
CA LEU A 77 -1.70 -10.10 -9.05
C LEU A 77 -2.61 -11.26 -8.64
N ILE A 78 -3.72 -11.46 -9.33
CA ILE A 78 -4.71 -12.51 -8.98
C ILE A 78 -4.09 -13.92 -9.05
N PRO A 79 -3.50 -14.34 -10.18
CA PRO A 79 -2.87 -15.67 -10.23
C PRO A 79 -1.70 -15.81 -9.26
N LEU A 80 -0.97 -14.75 -8.97
CA LEU A 80 0.10 -14.78 -7.98
C LEU A 80 -0.44 -15.01 -6.56
N LEU A 81 -1.54 -14.35 -6.19
CA LEU A 81 -2.21 -14.57 -4.91
C LEU A 81 -2.76 -16.00 -4.80
N GLU A 82 -3.33 -16.53 -5.86
CA GLU A 82 -3.83 -17.91 -5.89
C GLU A 82 -2.69 -18.92 -5.74
N GLN A 83 -1.59 -18.72 -6.44
CA GLN A 83 -0.41 -19.58 -6.39
C GLN A 83 0.23 -19.61 -5.00
N HIS A 84 0.30 -18.48 -4.32
CA HIS A 84 0.96 -18.32 -3.01
C HIS A 84 -0.01 -18.29 -1.84
N LYS A 85 -1.28 -18.59 -2.06
CA LYS A 85 -2.34 -18.53 -1.05
C LYS A 85 -2.00 -19.31 0.21
N ASP A 86 -1.52 -20.55 0.07
CA ASP A 86 -1.20 -21.39 1.21
C ASP A 86 -0.05 -20.84 2.05
N ASP A 87 1.01 -20.36 1.40
CA ASP A 87 2.17 -19.78 2.09
C ASP A 87 1.81 -18.49 2.83
N ILE A 88 1.03 -17.63 2.20
CA ILE A 88 0.54 -16.38 2.80
C ILE A 88 -0.37 -16.71 3.98
N ALA A 89 -1.29 -17.64 3.81
CA ALA A 89 -2.22 -18.03 4.86
C ALA A 89 -1.51 -18.64 6.08
N HIS A 90 -0.49 -19.46 5.89
CA HIS A 90 0.29 -20.03 6.97
C HIS A 90 1.07 -18.97 7.77
N LEU A 91 1.67 -18.00 7.08
CA LEU A 91 2.32 -16.89 7.76
C LEU A 91 1.31 -16.04 8.54
N TYR A 92 0.14 -15.80 7.98
CA TYR A 92 -0.94 -15.06 8.64
C TYR A 92 -1.36 -15.72 9.94
N VAL A 93 -1.53 -17.04 9.93
CA VAL A 93 -1.85 -17.83 11.14
C VAL A 93 -0.75 -17.67 12.19
N LYS A 94 0.51 -17.77 11.82
CA LYS A 94 1.65 -17.63 12.74
C LYS A 94 1.76 -16.24 13.35
N GLU A 95 1.60 -15.21 12.55
CA GLU A 95 1.79 -13.81 12.99
C GLU A 95 0.58 -13.31 13.78
N GLN A 96 -0.64 -13.66 13.37
CA GLN A 96 -1.87 -13.07 13.90
C GLN A 96 -2.73 -14.04 14.73
N GLY A 97 -2.45 -15.33 14.72
CA GLY A 97 -3.25 -16.33 15.43
C GLY A 97 -4.64 -16.57 14.83
N LYS A 98 -4.88 -16.12 13.60
CA LYS A 98 -6.13 -16.42 12.87
C LYS A 98 -6.19 -17.89 12.48
N THR A 99 -7.42 -18.41 12.26
CA THR A 99 -7.57 -19.74 11.70
C THR A 99 -7.17 -19.76 10.22
N ILE A 100 -6.74 -20.92 9.74
CA ILE A 100 -6.35 -21.06 8.31
C ILE A 100 -7.53 -20.75 7.37
N VAL A 101 -8.75 -21.07 7.77
CA VAL A 101 -9.97 -20.80 7.02
C VAL A 101 -10.22 -19.28 6.92
N GLN A 102 -10.06 -18.56 8.02
CA GLN A 102 -10.19 -17.11 8.04
C GLN A 102 -9.11 -16.43 7.19
N ALA A 103 -7.86 -16.90 7.27
CA ALA A 103 -6.76 -16.38 6.49
C ALA A 103 -6.99 -16.56 4.97
N LYS A 104 -7.37 -17.76 4.55
CA LYS A 104 -7.70 -18.05 3.15
C LYS A 104 -8.91 -17.27 2.67
N GLY A 105 -9.94 -17.10 3.53
CA GLY A 105 -11.12 -16.32 3.21
C GLY A 105 -10.80 -14.84 2.95
N GLU A 106 -9.88 -14.25 3.71
CA GLU A 106 -9.45 -12.86 3.47
C GLU A 106 -8.67 -12.73 2.16
N ILE A 107 -7.84 -13.71 1.82
CA ILE A 107 -7.14 -13.74 0.53
C ILE A 107 -8.16 -13.80 -0.63
N ASP A 108 -9.17 -14.65 -0.53
CA ASP A 108 -10.22 -14.76 -1.54
C ASP A 108 -10.99 -13.45 -1.72
N LYS A 109 -11.35 -12.78 -0.62
CA LYS A 109 -11.98 -11.45 -0.67
C LYS A 109 -11.07 -10.40 -1.30
N SER A 110 -9.78 -10.49 -1.05
CA SER A 110 -8.79 -9.59 -1.66
C SER A 110 -8.70 -9.80 -3.18
N ILE A 111 -8.76 -11.04 -3.64
CA ILE A 111 -8.81 -11.37 -5.08
C ILE A 111 -10.07 -10.80 -5.72
N GLU A 112 -11.23 -10.97 -5.09
CA GLU A 112 -12.50 -10.40 -5.58
C GLU A 112 -12.43 -8.87 -5.68
N PHE A 113 -11.83 -8.22 -4.68
CA PHE A 113 -11.65 -6.76 -4.68
C PHE A 113 -10.74 -6.28 -5.81
N ILE A 114 -9.62 -6.98 -6.05
CA ILE A 114 -8.69 -6.67 -7.14
C ILE A 114 -9.41 -6.75 -8.48
N ASP A 115 -10.14 -7.83 -8.73
CA ASP A 115 -10.88 -8.04 -9.97
C ASP A 115 -11.95 -6.95 -10.20
N TYR A 116 -12.69 -6.62 -9.15
CA TYR A 116 -13.70 -5.57 -9.18
C TYR A 116 -13.10 -4.20 -9.51
N MET A 117 -12.04 -3.80 -8.83
CA MET A 117 -11.38 -2.50 -9.04
C MET A 117 -10.73 -2.39 -10.42
N ALA A 118 -10.10 -3.45 -10.90
CA ALA A 118 -9.53 -3.49 -12.24
C ALA A 118 -10.64 -3.34 -13.31
N SER A 119 -11.78 -3.98 -13.11
CA SER A 119 -12.93 -3.87 -14.02
C SER A 119 -13.53 -2.48 -14.02
N LEU A 120 -13.67 -1.83 -12.86
CA LEU A 120 -14.15 -0.45 -12.75
C LEU A 120 -13.24 0.55 -13.47
N SER A 121 -11.93 0.36 -13.40
CA SER A 121 -10.98 1.29 -14.01
C SER A 121 -11.04 1.31 -15.54
N MET A 122 -11.55 0.25 -16.16
CA MET A 122 -11.76 0.19 -17.60
C MET A 122 -12.93 1.07 -18.07
N SER A 123 -13.84 1.45 -17.18
CA SER A 123 -14.98 2.31 -17.48
C SER A 123 -14.77 3.76 -17.04
N ASN A 124 -13.52 4.21 -16.90
CA ASN A 124 -13.19 5.57 -16.50
C ASN A 124 -13.70 6.57 -17.57
N LYS A 125 -14.68 7.38 -17.18
CA LYS A 125 -15.36 8.31 -18.07
C LYS A 125 -15.01 9.75 -17.71
N GLY A 126 -14.86 10.58 -18.74
CA GLY A 126 -14.85 12.03 -18.63
C GLY A 126 -16.21 12.62 -18.98
N GLU A 127 -16.31 13.93 -18.91
CA GLU A 127 -17.48 14.68 -19.29
C GLU A 127 -17.14 15.70 -20.39
N VAL A 128 -18.08 15.88 -21.31
CA VAL A 128 -17.99 16.94 -22.33
C VAL A 128 -19.17 17.88 -22.10
N LEU A 129 -18.86 19.15 -21.85
CA LEU A 129 -19.86 20.19 -21.56
C LEU A 129 -19.86 21.23 -22.66
N GLN A 130 -21.04 21.80 -22.94
CA GLN A 130 -21.15 22.98 -23.82
C GLN A 130 -20.78 24.24 -23.04
N ASN A 131 -20.07 25.13 -23.71
CA ASN A 131 -19.80 26.46 -23.20
C ASN A 131 -20.80 27.45 -23.75
N SER A 132 -20.98 28.60 -23.09
CA SER A 132 -21.74 29.74 -23.57
C SER A 132 -21.06 30.47 -24.73
N ILE A 133 -19.76 30.25 -24.94
CA ILE A 133 -18.98 30.79 -26.03
C ILE A 133 -19.09 29.86 -27.25
N VAL A 134 -19.47 30.47 -28.40
CA VAL A 134 -19.60 29.71 -29.66
C VAL A 134 -18.25 29.14 -30.09
N ASN A 135 -18.24 27.86 -30.49
CA ASN A 135 -17.05 27.10 -30.91
C ASN A 135 -16.10 26.70 -29.77
N GLU A 136 -16.53 26.80 -28.52
CA GLU A 136 -15.77 26.24 -27.40
C GLU A 136 -16.47 24.98 -26.84
N THR A 137 -15.67 23.99 -26.53
CA THR A 137 -16.10 22.75 -25.84
C THR A 137 -15.27 22.58 -24.59
N ILE A 138 -15.93 22.34 -23.46
CA ILE A 138 -15.28 22.01 -22.20
C ILE A 138 -15.21 20.50 -22.05
N GLN A 139 -14.01 19.97 -21.92
CA GLN A 139 -13.79 18.55 -21.68
C GLN A 139 -13.21 18.36 -20.27
N LEU A 140 -13.94 17.63 -19.43
CA LEU A 140 -13.50 17.28 -18.08
C LEU A 140 -12.89 15.89 -18.10
N THR A 141 -11.64 15.78 -17.69
CA THR A 141 -10.93 14.51 -17.55
C THR A 141 -10.41 14.35 -16.13
N LYS A 142 -10.45 13.12 -15.62
CA LYS A 142 -9.86 12.79 -14.32
C LYS A 142 -8.37 12.57 -14.49
N LYS A 143 -7.57 13.15 -13.60
CA LYS A 143 -6.10 12.96 -13.56
C LYS A 143 -5.69 12.36 -12.22
N PRO A 144 -4.62 11.55 -12.19
CA PRO A 144 -4.02 11.08 -10.94
C PRO A 144 -3.57 12.25 -10.07
N ILE A 145 -3.73 12.11 -8.76
CA ILE A 145 -3.31 13.15 -7.81
C ILE A 145 -1.81 13.08 -7.47
N GLY A 146 -1.15 11.94 -7.70
CA GLY A 146 0.29 11.78 -7.49
C GLY A 146 0.63 10.66 -6.51
N VAL A 147 1.53 10.92 -5.58
CA VAL A 147 1.94 9.97 -4.55
C VAL A 147 0.95 9.98 -3.41
N THR A 148 0.48 8.80 -3.02
CA THR A 148 -0.40 8.61 -1.86
C THR A 148 0.30 7.83 -0.75
N ALA A 149 -0.22 7.90 0.45
CA ALA A 149 0.21 7.07 1.56
C ALA A 149 -0.96 6.24 2.09
N GLY A 150 -0.67 5.01 2.49
CA GLY A 150 -1.64 4.12 3.12
C GLY A 150 -1.14 3.66 4.49
N ILE A 151 -1.95 3.87 5.52
CA ILE A 151 -1.68 3.38 6.87
C ILE A 151 -2.65 2.24 7.14
N VAL A 152 -2.10 1.03 7.31
CA VAL A 152 -2.85 -0.22 7.34
C VAL A 152 -2.99 -0.72 8.78
N PRO A 153 -4.20 -1.08 9.22
CA PRO A 153 -4.43 -1.63 10.55
C PRO A 153 -4.11 -3.14 10.61
N TRP A 154 -4.22 -3.71 11.81
CA TRP A 154 -3.91 -5.10 12.07
C TRP A 154 -5.08 -6.08 11.81
N ASN A 155 -6.32 -5.61 11.83
CA ASN A 155 -7.50 -6.47 11.90
C ASN A 155 -7.87 -7.19 10.59
N ALA A 156 -7.56 -6.61 9.42
CA ALA A 156 -7.73 -7.24 8.12
C ALA A 156 -6.57 -6.82 7.18
N PRO A 157 -5.34 -7.22 7.50
CA PRO A 157 -4.14 -6.64 6.92
C PRO A 157 -4.02 -6.84 5.41
N ILE A 158 -4.47 -7.99 4.87
CA ILE A 158 -4.38 -8.27 3.43
C ILE A 158 -5.42 -7.47 2.66
N LEU A 159 -6.68 -7.56 3.08
CA LEU A 159 -7.78 -6.87 2.39
C LEU A 159 -7.62 -5.36 2.44
N VAL A 160 -7.26 -4.80 3.61
CA VAL A 160 -7.07 -3.35 3.74
C VAL A 160 -5.83 -2.89 2.99
N LEU A 161 -4.75 -3.68 2.96
CA LEU A 161 -3.60 -3.40 2.10
C LEU A 161 -4.03 -3.25 0.64
N MET A 162 -4.81 -4.20 0.12
CA MET A 162 -5.30 -4.13 -1.26
C MET A 162 -6.23 -2.95 -1.49
N ARG A 163 -7.05 -2.59 -0.51
CA ARG A 163 -7.90 -1.38 -0.58
C ARG A 163 -7.11 -0.07 -0.62
N LYS A 164 -5.87 -0.05 -0.15
CA LYS A 164 -4.97 1.10 -0.26
C LYS A 164 -4.17 1.08 -1.56
N VAL A 165 -3.65 -0.09 -1.93
CA VAL A 165 -2.76 -0.25 -3.09
C VAL A 165 -3.52 -0.22 -4.41
N ILE A 166 -4.54 -1.03 -4.57
CA ILE A 166 -5.19 -1.24 -5.87
C ILE A 166 -5.85 0.03 -6.41
N PRO A 167 -6.67 0.77 -5.65
CA PRO A 167 -7.24 2.01 -6.13
C PRO A 167 -6.19 3.05 -6.54
N ALA A 168 -5.08 3.15 -5.81
CA ALA A 168 -3.98 4.04 -6.16
C ALA A 168 -3.38 3.66 -7.52
N ILE A 169 -3.02 2.40 -7.70
CA ILE A 169 -2.35 1.93 -8.92
C ILE A 169 -3.26 2.05 -10.15
N VAL A 170 -4.49 1.60 -10.07
CA VAL A 170 -5.42 1.67 -11.23
C VAL A 170 -5.77 3.10 -11.63
N THR A 171 -5.75 4.05 -10.71
CA THR A 171 -6.01 5.46 -10.99
C THR A 171 -4.78 6.23 -11.47
N GLY A 172 -3.62 5.59 -11.57
CA GLY A 172 -2.38 6.21 -12.04
C GLY A 172 -1.55 6.88 -10.95
N CYS A 173 -1.91 6.68 -9.69
CA CYS A 173 -1.15 7.12 -8.52
C CYS A 173 -0.09 6.08 -8.12
N SER A 174 0.81 6.47 -7.22
CA SER A 174 1.67 5.58 -6.49
C SER A 174 1.30 5.59 -5.00
N VAL A 175 1.81 4.61 -4.25
CA VAL A 175 1.45 4.48 -2.83
C VAL A 175 2.64 4.05 -1.99
N VAL A 176 2.82 4.72 -0.86
CA VAL A 176 3.77 4.35 0.19
C VAL A 176 2.96 3.81 1.37
N ILE A 177 3.19 2.56 1.72
CA ILE A 177 2.45 1.83 2.75
C ILE A 177 3.25 1.79 4.05
N LYS A 178 2.59 2.15 5.14
CA LYS A 178 3.06 1.82 6.49
C LYS A 178 2.16 0.71 7.02
N PRO A 179 2.66 -0.52 7.14
CA PRO A 179 1.90 -1.59 7.75
C PRO A 179 1.77 -1.38 9.27
N SER A 180 0.78 -2.03 9.88
CA SER A 180 0.78 -2.17 11.34
C SER A 180 2.03 -2.93 11.77
N GLU A 181 2.59 -2.57 12.93
CA GLU A 181 3.75 -3.26 13.50
C GLU A 181 3.46 -4.76 13.68
N GLU A 182 2.22 -5.10 13.99
CA GLU A 182 1.79 -6.49 14.23
C GLU A 182 1.67 -7.33 12.95
N THR A 183 1.60 -6.69 11.77
CA THR A 183 1.36 -7.37 10.48
C THR A 183 2.42 -7.09 9.44
N THR A 184 3.57 -6.58 9.85
CA THR A 184 4.64 -6.18 8.94
C THR A 184 5.20 -7.35 8.14
N LEU A 185 5.43 -8.52 8.76
CA LEU A 185 5.93 -9.69 8.04
C LEU A 185 4.96 -10.15 6.95
N LEU A 186 3.67 -10.18 7.24
CA LEU A 186 2.64 -10.56 6.27
C LEU A 186 2.62 -9.59 5.09
N THR A 187 2.70 -8.30 5.37
CA THR A 187 2.74 -7.25 4.33
C THR A 187 3.98 -7.39 3.45
N LEU A 188 5.15 -7.64 4.03
CA LEU A 188 6.39 -7.89 3.29
C LEU A 188 6.32 -9.19 2.47
N LYS A 189 5.64 -10.21 2.97
CA LYS A 189 5.38 -11.44 2.21
C LYS A 189 4.56 -11.16 0.94
N ILE A 190 3.52 -10.35 1.07
CA ILE A 190 2.72 -9.94 -0.09
C ILE A 190 3.54 -9.05 -1.04
N ALA A 191 4.47 -8.26 -0.54
CA ALA A 191 5.37 -7.47 -1.37
C ALA A 191 6.21 -8.31 -2.35
N GLU A 192 6.49 -9.57 -2.03
CA GLU A 192 7.12 -10.50 -2.98
C GLU A 192 6.29 -10.64 -4.26
N LEU A 193 4.96 -10.62 -4.14
CA LEU A 193 4.04 -10.68 -5.28
C LEU A 193 4.10 -9.40 -6.12
N PHE A 194 4.19 -8.25 -5.47
CA PHE A 194 4.37 -6.97 -6.19
C PHE A 194 5.68 -6.97 -6.97
N ARG A 195 6.77 -7.45 -6.37
CA ARG A 195 8.07 -7.60 -7.03
C ARG A 195 7.98 -8.53 -8.24
N ASP A 196 7.30 -9.65 -8.10
CA ASP A 196 7.19 -10.69 -9.14
C ASP A 196 6.13 -10.38 -10.20
N SER A 197 5.32 -9.35 -9.97
CA SER A 197 4.32 -8.86 -10.93
C SER A 197 4.96 -7.97 -12.01
N THR A 198 4.13 -7.50 -12.92
CA THR A 198 4.55 -6.54 -13.97
C THR A 198 4.35 -5.08 -13.56
N ILE A 199 3.91 -4.81 -12.33
CA ILE A 199 3.74 -3.45 -11.82
C ILE A 199 5.13 -2.80 -11.72
N PRO A 200 5.32 -1.61 -12.33
CA PRO A 200 6.63 -0.96 -12.34
C PRO A 200 7.19 -0.65 -10.96
N ALA A 201 8.51 -0.71 -10.85
CA ALA A 201 9.24 -0.42 -9.62
C ALA A 201 8.96 0.98 -9.09
N GLY A 202 8.82 1.11 -7.78
CA GLY A 202 8.60 2.38 -7.10
C GLY A 202 7.14 2.80 -6.94
N LEU A 203 6.22 2.16 -7.63
CA LEU A 203 4.78 2.47 -7.49
C LEU A 203 4.20 2.03 -6.14
N ILE A 204 4.73 0.95 -5.58
CA ILE A 204 4.31 0.42 -4.29
C ILE A 204 5.54 0.32 -3.41
N GLN A 205 5.57 1.10 -2.34
CA GLN A 205 6.65 1.11 -1.34
C GLN A 205 6.09 0.68 0.00
N ILE A 206 6.88 -0.04 0.80
CA ILE A 206 6.48 -0.47 2.14
C ILE A 206 7.58 -0.06 3.12
N VAL A 207 7.21 0.77 4.08
CA VAL A 207 8.09 1.34 5.10
C VAL A 207 7.56 1.01 6.49
N PRO A 208 8.05 -0.07 7.12
CA PRO A 208 7.67 -0.42 8.49
C PRO A 208 8.03 0.69 9.49
N GLY A 209 7.21 0.85 10.49
CA GLY A 209 7.45 1.83 11.55
C GLY A 209 6.24 2.02 12.45
N THR A 210 6.39 2.87 13.46
CA THR A 210 5.29 3.23 14.34
C THR A 210 4.40 4.30 13.73
N GLY A 211 3.15 4.38 14.20
CA GLY A 211 2.25 5.46 13.80
C GLY A 211 2.78 6.85 14.17
N GLU A 212 3.44 6.97 15.32
CA GLU A 212 3.99 8.24 15.81
C GLU A 212 5.17 8.77 14.99
N THR A 213 5.98 7.89 14.42
CA THR A 213 7.15 8.26 13.62
C THR A 213 6.87 8.19 12.13
N VAL A 214 6.83 7.00 11.54
CA VAL A 214 6.64 6.83 10.09
C VAL A 214 5.24 7.29 9.65
N GLY A 215 4.20 6.96 10.42
CA GLY A 215 2.84 7.41 10.11
C GLY A 215 2.72 8.93 10.08
N THR A 216 3.28 9.62 11.06
CA THR A 216 3.31 11.09 11.11
C THR A 216 4.11 11.68 9.96
N GLN A 217 5.26 11.10 9.63
CA GLN A 217 6.08 11.55 8.51
C GLN A 217 5.32 11.46 7.18
N LEU A 218 4.61 10.36 6.93
CA LEU A 218 3.78 10.19 5.73
C LEU A 218 2.62 11.19 5.71
N ALA A 219 1.96 11.43 6.84
CA ALA A 219 0.83 12.34 6.94
C ALA A 219 1.22 13.82 6.73
N THR A 220 2.45 14.18 7.03
CA THR A 220 2.95 15.58 6.98
C THR A 220 3.90 15.86 5.82
N HIS A 221 4.27 14.86 5.03
CA HIS A 221 5.22 15.04 3.94
C HIS A 221 4.61 15.84 2.79
N LYS A 222 5.34 16.85 2.31
CA LYS A 222 4.89 17.78 1.25
C LYS A 222 4.54 17.10 -0.08
N ASP A 223 5.17 15.95 -0.39
CA ASP A 223 4.97 15.25 -1.66
C ASP A 223 3.89 14.14 -1.58
N ILE A 224 3.31 13.93 -0.41
CA ILE A 224 2.15 13.04 -0.23
C ILE A 224 0.87 13.83 -0.46
N GLN A 225 0.12 13.49 -1.49
CA GLN A 225 -1.07 14.22 -1.93
C GLN A 225 -2.36 13.74 -1.26
N LEU A 226 -2.37 12.51 -0.76
CA LEU A 226 -3.50 11.91 -0.07
C LEU A 226 -3.00 10.87 0.92
N VAL A 227 -3.55 10.89 2.13
CA VAL A 227 -3.32 9.86 3.14
C VAL A 227 -4.60 9.07 3.34
N SER A 228 -4.54 7.77 3.11
CA SER A 228 -5.62 6.84 3.41
C SER A 228 -5.31 6.10 4.70
N LEU A 229 -6.10 6.37 5.74
CA LEU A 229 -5.93 5.79 7.07
C LEU A 229 -7.13 4.93 7.40
N THR A 230 -6.86 3.69 7.78
CA THR A 230 -7.83 2.83 8.46
C THR A 230 -7.26 2.47 9.82
N GLY A 231 -7.98 2.80 10.88
CA GLY A 231 -7.47 2.61 12.23
C GLY A 231 -8.44 3.09 13.31
N SER A 232 -7.91 3.43 14.49
CA SER A 232 -8.71 3.94 15.59
C SER A 232 -9.13 5.40 15.36
N MET A 233 -10.20 5.84 16.06
CA MET A 233 -10.58 7.25 16.06
C MET A 233 -9.46 8.19 16.51
N GLY A 234 -8.60 7.72 17.41
CA GLY A 234 -7.43 8.49 17.87
C GLY A 234 -6.43 8.71 16.74
N ALA A 235 -6.15 7.67 15.95
CA ALA A 235 -5.26 7.76 14.80
C ALA A 235 -5.84 8.69 13.72
N GLY A 236 -7.14 8.61 13.45
CA GLY A 236 -7.82 9.49 12.50
C GLY A 236 -7.76 10.96 12.93
N LYS A 237 -8.01 11.25 14.20
CA LYS A 237 -7.89 12.60 14.75
C LYS A 237 -6.46 13.14 14.65
N ALA A 238 -5.46 12.32 14.96
CA ALA A 238 -4.05 12.69 14.83
C ALA A 238 -3.69 13.03 13.39
N CYS A 239 -4.13 12.21 12.42
CA CYS A 239 -3.93 12.46 11.00
C CYS A 239 -4.53 13.80 10.56
N LEU A 240 -5.78 14.08 10.95
CA LEU A 240 -6.46 15.34 10.61
C LEU A 240 -5.76 16.56 11.23
N LEU A 241 -5.28 16.46 12.47
CA LEU A 241 -4.55 17.54 13.12
C LEU A 241 -3.25 17.86 12.39
N TYR A 242 -2.48 16.84 12.00
CA TYR A 242 -1.22 17.04 11.29
C TYR A 242 -1.41 17.57 9.87
N THR A 243 -2.46 17.17 9.17
CA THR A 243 -2.73 17.64 7.79
C THR A 243 -3.32 19.03 7.76
N SER A 244 -4.09 19.45 8.78
CA SER A 244 -4.67 20.79 8.87
C SER A 244 -3.64 21.85 9.21
N ASP A 245 -2.54 21.49 9.86
CA ASP A 245 -1.43 22.41 10.17
C ASP A 245 -0.42 22.56 9.01
N ALA A 246 -0.50 21.70 8.00
CA ALA A 246 0.28 21.82 6.79
C ALA A 246 -0.35 22.88 5.87
N ALA A 247 0.44 23.82 5.35
CA ALA A 247 -0.04 24.92 4.50
C ALA A 247 -0.68 24.47 3.18
N ASP A 248 -0.53 23.20 2.81
CA ASP A 248 -1.15 22.55 1.67
C ASP A 248 -1.93 21.33 2.19
N ASP A 249 -3.23 21.41 2.14
CA ASP A 249 -4.14 20.39 2.64
C ASP A 249 -3.92 19.02 1.97
N THR A 250 -3.29 18.11 2.69
CA THR A 250 -3.26 16.69 2.31
C THR A 250 -4.50 16.02 2.90
N PRO A 251 -5.47 15.60 2.10
CA PRO A 251 -6.68 14.99 2.62
C PRO A 251 -6.40 13.60 3.22
N CYS A 252 -7.04 13.32 4.36
CA CYS A 252 -7.09 11.98 4.96
C CYS A 252 -8.44 11.34 4.60
N VAL A 253 -8.40 10.10 4.14
CA VAL A 253 -9.59 9.31 3.84
C VAL A 253 -9.52 7.94 4.54
N ASP A 254 -10.68 7.45 5.01
CA ASP A 254 -10.86 6.14 5.61
C ASP A 254 -11.04 5.03 4.57
#